data_f7e66ab5bc5dc303b103b878043e26da
#
_entry.id   f7e66ab5bc5dc303b103b878043e26da
#
_cell.length_a   1.000
_cell.length_b   1.000
_cell.length_c   1.000
_cell.angle_alpha   90.00
_cell.angle_beta   90.00
_cell.angle_gamma   90.00
#
_symmetry.space_group_name_H-M   'P 1'
#
loop_
_entity.id
_entity.type
_entity.pdbx_description
1 polymer ?
#
loop_
_entity_poly.entity_id
_entity_poly.type
_entity_poly.pdbx_seq_one_letter_code
_entity_poly.pdbx_strand_id
1 'polypeptide(L)'
;NNIGIRSSKGEFVVVLNPDTVVNSTWLSELIHAYQDNGEGIYQPKILATTDHDMLLSSGQFIQLFGFGYSRGKGEKHVEQHNKIEKIGYASGTCIFTSKKILEKLNLFDPFLFAYHDDLDLCWRAAMLGINSFYTPTSVIFHPIEGYSFKWSKFKFYLMERNRQYCILTHFSKSTYFKMLPSLILVDFAVSLFYLKKGMLITKLKTSLNILKNMKKISKK
;
A
#
# COMPACT_ATOMS: atom_id res chain seq x y z
N ASN A 1 11.22 3.18 -7.93
CA ASN A 1 10.29 4.32 -7.88
C ASN A 1 11.05 5.64 -7.65
N ASN A 2 11.86 5.79 -6.58
CA ASN A 2 12.47 7.07 -6.19
C ASN A 2 13.36 7.71 -7.26
N ILE A 3 14.12 6.91 -8.02
CA ILE A 3 14.96 7.43 -9.12
C ILE A 3 14.08 8.04 -10.21
N GLY A 4 13.03 7.33 -10.64
CA GLY A 4 12.10 7.81 -11.67
C GLY A 4 11.37 9.08 -11.23
N ILE A 5 10.92 9.15 -9.96
CA ILE A 5 10.24 10.33 -9.40
C ILE A 5 11.18 11.55 -9.43
N ARG A 6 12.43 11.41 -9.02
CA ARG A 6 13.40 12.50 -9.03
C ARG A 6 13.73 12.99 -10.45
N SER A 7 13.78 12.07 -11.42
CA SER A 7 14.05 12.39 -12.82
C SER A 7 12.84 12.93 -13.57
N SER A 8 11.63 12.77 -13.05
CA SER A 8 10.42 13.29 -13.69
C SER A 8 10.42 14.82 -13.71
N LYS A 9 9.86 15.40 -14.79
CA LYS A 9 9.74 16.87 -14.97
C LYS A 9 8.29 17.37 -14.83
N GLY A 10 7.32 16.45 -14.79
CA GLY A 10 5.91 16.80 -14.68
C GLY A 10 5.53 17.25 -13.27
N GLU A 11 4.47 18.06 -13.20
CA GLU A 11 3.83 18.46 -11.94
C GLU A 11 3.21 17.25 -11.23
N PHE A 12 2.60 16.36 -12.00
CA PHE A 12 2.02 15.11 -11.51
C PHE A 12 2.95 13.94 -11.78
N VAL A 13 2.87 12.95 -10.90
CA VAL A 13 3.61 11.69 -10.99
C VAL A 13 2.63 10.54 -10.89
N VAL A 14 2.79 9.58 -11.78
CA VAL A 14 2.14 8.27 -11.67
C VAL A 14 3.19 7.21 -11.37
N VAL A 15 2.99 6.46 -10.32
CA VAL A 15 3.70 5.20 -10.07
C VAL A 15 2.77 4.09 -10.53
N LEU A 16 3.14 3.38 -11.58
CA LEU A 16 2.33 2.36 -12.24
C LEU A 16 3.10 1.05 -12.38
N ASN A 17 2.49 -0.06 -12.02
CA ASN A 17 3.09 -1.37 -12.25
C ASN A 17 3.24 -1.66 -13.74
N PRO A 18 4.36 -2.28 -14.18
CA PRO A 18 4.64 -2.51 -15.59
C PRO A 18 3.72 -3.56 -16.25
N ASP A 19 2.98 -4.35 -15.47
CA ASP A 19 2.01 -5.35 -15.90
C ASP A 19 0.56 -4.83 -15.89
N THR A 20 0.38 -3.52 -15.85
CA THR A 20 -0.93 -2.86 -15.85
C THR A 20 -1.33 -2.44 -17.26
N VAL A 21 -2.58 -2.71 -17.64
CA VAL A 21 -3.23 -2.17 -18.83
C VAL A 21 -4.15 -1.04 -18.40
N VAL A 22 -4.17 0.06 -19.15
CA VAL A 22 -4.95 1.25 -18.80
C VAL A 22 -6.06 1.52 -19.79
N ASN A 23 -7.19 2.06 -19.32
CA ASN A 23 -8.24 2.58 -20.19
C ASN A 23 -7.78 3.91 -20.83
N SER A 24 -8.31 4.29 -21.98
CA SER A 24 -7.92 5.51 -22.71
C SER A 24 -8.09 6.81 -21.90
N THR A 25 -9.06 6.88 -21.01
CA THR A 25 -9.38 8.07 -20.20
C THR A 25 -8.81 8.03 -18.78
N TRP A 26 -8.12 6.96 -18.40
CA TRP A 26 -7.71 6.72 -17.01
C TRP A 26 -6.95 7.89 -16.37
N LEU A 27 -6.05 8.53 -17.12
CA LEU A 27 -5.20 9.58 -16.60
C LEU A 27 -5.97 10.91 -16.50
N SER A 28 -6.78 11.25 -17.50
CA SER A 28 -7.63 12.45 -17.45
C SER A 28 -8.61 12.39 -16.28
N GLU A 29 -9.19 11.22 -16.01
CA GLU A 29 -10.08 11.02 -14.87
C GLU A 29 -9.38 11.22 -13.50
N LEU A 30 -8.11 10.80 -13.39
CA LEU A 30 -7.31 11.05 -12.18
C LEU A 30 -6.98 12.55 -12.02
N ILE A 31 -6.67 13.24 -13.13
CA ILE A 31 -6.39 14.67 -13.11
C ILE A 31 -7.66 15.45 -12.72
N HIS A 32 -8.82 15.15 -13.32
CA HIS A 32 -10.10 15.77 -12.96
C HIS A 32 -10.42 15.51 -11.48
N ALA A 33 -10.28 14.27 -11.02
CA ALA A 33 -10.51 13.94 -9.61
C ALA A 33 -9.61 14.75 -8.66
N TYR A 34 -8.34 14.98 -9.02
CA TYR A 34 -7.42 15.80 -8.24
C TYR A 34 -7.81 17.27 -8.25
N GLN A 35 -8.26 17.81 -9.40
CA GLN A 35 -8.72 19.20 -9.54
C GLN A 35 -9.98 19.46 -8.72
N ASP A 36 -10.92 18.52 -8.73
CA ASP A 36 -12.22 18.66 -8.07
C ASP A 36 -12.16 18.41 -6.56
N ASN A 37 -11.28 17.52 -6.10
CA ASN A 37 -11.21 17.10 -4.68
C ASN A 37 -9.96 17.61 -3.94
N GLY A 38 -9.03 18.25 -4.64
CA GLY A 38 -7.86 18.89 -4.06
C GLY A 38 -6.63 18.01 -3.92
N GLU A 39 -5.62 18.52 -3.24
CA GLU A 39 -4.33 17.84 -3.04
C GLU A 39 -4.52 16.51 -2.29
N GLY A 40 -4.02 15.42 -2.87
CA GLY A 40 -4.13 14.09 -2.30
C GLY A 40 -3.38 13.02 -3.09
N ILE A 41 -3.52 11.78 -2.66
CA ILE A 41 -3.00 10.59 -3.34
C ILE A 41 -4.19 9.82 -3.90
N TYR A 42 -4.19 9.56 -5.20
CA TYR A 42 -5.35 9.00 -5.91
C TYR A 42 -5.06 7.61 -6.45
N GLN A 43 -6.04 6.73 -6.33
CA GLN A 43 -6.03 5.37 -6.85
C GLN A 43 -7.20 5.20 -7.84
N PRO A 44 -6.96 4.65 -9.05
CA PRO A 44 -8.04 4.25 -9.96
C PRO A 44 -8.76 2.99 -9.47
N LYS A 45 -9.90 2.68 -10.10
CA LYS A 45 -10.53 1.36 -10.03
C LYS A 45 -9.60 0.33 -10.68
N ILE A 46 -9.34 -0.76 -9.99
CA ILE A 46 -8.49 -1.84 -10.48
C ILE A 46 -9.34 -3.07 -10.75
N LEU A 47 -9.42 -3.47 -12.00
CA LEU A 47 -10.11 -4.67 -12.47
C LEU A 47 -9.11 -5.75 -12.88
N ALA A 48 -9.56 -6.99 -13.00
CA ALA A 48 -8.70 -8.07 -13.46
C ALA A 48 -8.55 -8.03 -15.01
N THR A 49 -7.33 -8.30 -15.51
CA THR A 49 -7.07 -8.39 -16.97
C THR A 49 -7.74 -9.57 -17.63
N THR A 50 -7.94 -10.65 -16.92
CA THR A 50 -8.54 -11.91 -17.46
C THR A 50 -10.05 -11.95 -17.32
N ASP A 51 -10.62 -11.12 -16.46
CA ASP A 51 -12.05 -10.99 -16.21
C ASP A 51 -12.34 -9.53 -15.85
N HIS A 52 -12.73 -8.75 -16.83
CA HIS A 52 -12.99 -7.31 -16.68
C HIS A 52 -14.17 -7.00 -15.75
N ASP A 53 -14.98 -7.99 -15.42
CA ASP A 53 -16.04 -7.87 -14.42
C ASP A 53 -15.56 -8.16 -12.99
N MET A 54 -14.32 -8.63 -12.82
CA MET A 54 -13.77 -8.92 -11.50
C MET A 54 -13.03 -7.72 -10.92
N LEU A 55 -13.50 -7.23 -9.78
CA LEU A 55 -12.86 -6.16 -9.04
C LEU A 55 -11.65 -6.69 -8.27
N LEU A 56 -10.50 -6.07 -8.46
CA LEU A 56 -9.29 -6.33 -7.67
C LEU A 56 -9.13 -5.31 -6.54
N SER A 57 -9.53 -4.06 -6.76
CA SER A 57 -9.53 -3.03 -5.72
C SER A 57 -10.39 -1.83 -6.07
N SER A 58 -11.23 -1.43 -5.13
CA SER A 58 -11.93 -0.15 -5.05
C SER A 58 -11.40 0.73 -3.90
N GLY A 59 -10.11 0.62 -3.60
CA GLY A 59 -9.43 1.28 -2.49
C GLY A 59 -8.82 0.28 -1.52
N GLN A 60 -7.80 0.73 -0.83
CA GLN A 60 -7.10 -0.07 0.18
C GLN A 60 -7.38 0.48 1.57
N PHE A 61 -7.40 -0.40 2.57
CA PHE A 61 -7.60 -0.03 3.97
C PHE A 61 -6.55 -0.69 4.86
N ILE A 62 -6.28 -0.07 6.00
CA ILE A 62 -5.30 -0.53 6.98
C ILE A 62 -6.05 -1.00 8.22
N GLN A 63 -5.77 -2.20 8.67
CA GLN A 63 -6.21 -2.68 9.96
C GLN A 63 -5.30 -2.18 11.08
N LEU A 64 -5.83 -2.15 12.29
CA LEU A 64 -5.16 -1.67 13.49
C LEU A 64 -3.78 -2.34 13.76
N PHE A 65 -3.60 -3.55 13.25
CA PHE A 65 -2.36 -4.34 13.40
C PHE A 65 -1.42 -4.22 12.20
N GLY A 66 -1.60 -3.21 11.35
CA GLY A 66 -0.72 -2.93 10.21
C GLY A 66 -0.94 -3.82 8.99
N PHE A 67 -2.01 -4.62 8.93
CA PHE A 67 -2.37 -5.35 7.73
C PHE A 67 -3.13 -4.45 6.77
N GLY A 68 -2.70 -4.46 5.51
CA GLY A 68 -3.45 -3.85 4.42
C GLY A 68 -4.40 -4.84 3.76
N TYR A 69 -5.55 -4.36 3.31
CA TYR A 69 -6.50 -5.15 2.52
C TYR A 69 -7.18 -4.31 1.45
N SER A 70 -7.57 -4.99 0.36
CA SER A 70 -8.29 -4.37 -0.77
C SER A 70 -9.79 -4.52 -0.58
N ARG A 71 -10.53 -3.41 -0.68
CA ARG A 71 -11.98 -3.44 -0.72
C ARG A 71 -12.47 -3.99 -2.06
N GLY A 72 -13.49 -4.84 -2.02
CA GLY A 72 -14.13 -5.41 -3.20
C GLY A 72 -13.31 -6.48 -3.93
N LYS A 73 -12.19 -6.93 -3.39
CA LYS A 73 -11.33 -7.92 -4.06
C LYS A 73 -12.05 -9.25 -4.28
N GLY A 74 -12.15 -9.65 -5.54
CA GLY A 74 -12.82 -10.89 -5.97
C GLY A 74 -14.33 -10.75 -6.13
N GLU A 75 -14.90 -9.56 -5.88
CA GLU A 75 -16.30 -9.28 -6.15
C GLU A 75 -16.53 -9.06 -7.65
N LYS A 76 -17.74 -9.38 -8.12
CA LYS A 76 -18.16 -8.98 -9.45
C LYS A 76 -18.35 -7.48 -9.50
N HIS A 77 -17.76 -6.82 -10.50
CA HIS A 77 -17.98 -5.38 -10.73
C HIS A 77 -19.39 -5.19 -11.29
N VAL A 78 -20.28 -4.75 -10.40
CA VAL A 78 -21.58 -4.20 -10.75
C VAL A 78 -21.52 -2.68 -10.46
N GLU A 79 -22.55 -2.02 -10.09
CA GLU A 79 -22.51 -0.58 -9.83
C GLU A 79 -22.05 -0.19 -8.38
N GLN A 80 -21.46 -1.13 -7.63
CA GLN A 80 -20.92 -0.82 -6.31
C GLN A 80 -19.65 0.06 -6.42
N HIS A 81 -19.39 0.84 -5.39
CA HIS A 81 -18.21 1.73 -5.30
C HIS A 81 -18.07 2.70 -6.49
N ASN A 82 -19.16 3.40 -6.86
CA ASN A 82 -19.18 4.33 -8.00
C ASN A 82 -18.99 5.81 -7.60
N LYS A 83 -18.59 6.08 -6.36
CA LYS A 83 -18.32 7.44 -5.89
C LYS A 83 -16.85 7.60 -5.55
N ILE A 84 -16.32 8.81 -5.72
CA ILE A 84 -15.01 9.18 -5.17
C ILE A 84 -15.13 9.12 -3.65
N GLU A 85 -14.21 8.41 -3.00
CA GLU A 85 -14.22 8.20 -1.56
C GLU A 85 -12.82 8.28 -0.99
N LYS A 86 -12.71 8.74 0.26
CA LYS A 86 -11.47 8.61 1.02
C LYS A 86 -11.21 7.15 1.35
N ILE A 87 -9.96 6.73 1.17
CA ILE A 87 -9.49 5.37 1.43
C ILE A 87 -8.31 5.40 2.40
N GLY A 88 -7.98 4.26 2.97
CA GLY A 88 -6.86 4.16 3.90
C GLY A 88 -5.51 4.40 3.23
N TYR A 89 -5.33 3.85 2.03
CA TYR A 89 -4.14 4.09 1.20
C TYR A 89 -4.40 3.71 -0.27
N ALA A 90 -3.61 4.28 -1.18
CA ALA A 90 -3.64 3.94 -2.60
C ALA A 90 -2.73 2.73 -2.86
N SER A 91 -3.20 1.80 -3.68
CA SER A 91 -2.43 0.62 -4.08
C SER A 91 -1.20 0.97 -4.89
N GLY A 92 -0.06 0.36 -4.59
CA GLY A 92 1.15 0.44 -5.39
C GLY A 92 1.01 -0.02 -6.85
N THR A 93 -0.11 -0.65 -7.20
CA THR A 93 -0.46 -0.94 -8.60
C THR A 93 -0.57 0.33 -9.43
N CYS A 94 -1.21 1.38 -8.88
CA CYS A 94 -1.27 2.70 -9.49
C CYS A 94 -1.48 3.77 -8.40
N ILE A 95 -0.50 4.64 -8.26
CA ILE A 95 -0.55 5.82 -7.39
C ILE A 95 -0.41 7.06 -8.26
N PHE A 96 -1.38 7.95 -8.20
CA PHE A 96 -1.34 9.27 -8.84
C PHE A 96 -1.31 10.36 -7.76
N THR A 97 -0.38 11.32 -7.88
CA THR A 97 -0.31 12.48 -6.97
C THR A 97 0.59 13.56 -7.55
N SER A 98 0.64 14.75 -6.91
CA SER A 98 1.60 15.78 -7.30
C SER A 98 3.03 15.42 -6.84
N LYS A 99 4.02 15.83 -7.62
CA LYS A 99 5.44 15.67 -7.26
C LYS A 99 5.76 16.34 -5.93
N LYS A 100 5.16 17.50 -5.66
CA LYS A 100 5.26 18.26 -4.41
C LYS A 100 4.87 17.42 -3.18
N ILE A 101 3.79 16.63 -3.28
CA ILE A 101 3.38 15.72 -2.19
C ILE A 101 4.42 14.65 -1.96
N LEU A 102 4.92 14.00 -3.03
CA LEU A 102 5.96 12.96 -2.89
C LEU A 102 7.25 13.51 -2.27
N GLU A 103 7.67 14.72 -2.65
CA GLU A 103 8.84 15.39 -2.08
C GLU A 103 8.62 15.73 -0.60
N LYS A 104 7.44 16.26 -0.25
CA LYS A 104 7.04 16.52 1.16
C LYS A 104 7.07 15.26 2.01
N LEU A 105 6.75 14.10 1.42
CA LEU A 105 6.78 12.79 2.07
C LEU A 105 8.18 12.15 2.07
N ASN A 106 9.19 12.80 1.51
CA ASN A 106 10.54 12.20 1.36
C ASN A 106 10.55 10.94 0.48
N LEU A 107 9.60 10.85 -0.48
CA LEU A 107 9.43 9.73 -1.41
C LEU A 107 9.10 8.40 -0.70
N PHE A 108 9.34 7.28 -1.37
CA PHE A 108 9.21 5.94 -0.79
C PHE A 108 10.38 5.63 0.14
N ASP A 109 10.12 4.97 1.26
CA ASP A 109 11.18 4.54 2.17
C ASP A 109 12.00 3.38 1.59
N PRO A 110 13.31 3.57 1.32
CA PRO A 110 14.14 2.51 0.75
C PRO A 110 14.27 1.26 1.62
N PHE A 111 14.00 1.35 2.93
CA PHE A 111 14.05 0.22 3.83
C PHE A 111 13.01 -0.84 3.46
N LEU A 112 11.86 -0.42 2.96
CA LEU A 112 10.75 -1.34 2.66
C LEU A 112 11.02 -2.20 1.42
N PHE A 113 11.67 -1.66 0.40
CA PHE A 113 11.98 -2.31 -0.87
C PHE A 113 10.72 -2.65 -1.71
N ALA A 114 9.84 -3.52 -1.21
CA ALA A 114 8.57 -3.91 -1.83
C ALA A 114 7.59 -4.40 -0.76
N TYR A 115 6.30 -4.29 -1.03
CA TYR A 115 5.17 -4.54 -0.11
C TYR A 115 5.13 -3.59 1.09
N HIS A 116 3.99 -3.04 1.37
CA HIS A 116 3.76 -2.00 2.38
C HIS A 116 4.47 -0.67 2.10
N ASP A 117 5.18 -0.52 1.00
CA ASP A 117 5.79 0.74 0.59
C ASP A 117 4.73 1.77 0.20
N ASP A 118 3.67 1.34 -0.45
CA ASP A 118 2.45 2.10 -0.75
C ASP A 118 1.67 2.46 0.52
N LEU A 119 1.47 1.50 1.40
CA LEU A 119 0.81 1.68 2.69
C LEU A 119 1.60 2.69 3.57
N ASP A 120 2.91 2.55 3.68
CA ASP A 120 3.79 3.45 4.41
C ASP A 120 3.72 4.89 3.87
N LEU A 121 3.82 5.05 2.54
CA LEU A 121 3.74 6.35 1.89
C LEU A 121 2.42 7.06 2.24
N CYS A 122 1.30 6.36 2.09
CA CYS A 122 -0.02 6.93 2.37
C CYS A 122 -0.28 7.12 3.87
N TRP A 123 0.29 6.28 4.73
CA TRP A 123 0.20 6.48 6.18
C TRP A 123 0.94 7.75 6.61
N ARG A 124 2.15 7.98 6.10
CA ARG A 124 2.88 9.24 6.32
C ARG A 124 2.11 10.45 5.76
N ALA A 125 1.45 10.30 4.61
CA ALA A 125 0.58 11.32 4.04
C ALA A 125 -0.58 11.66 4.98
N ALA A 126 -1.28 10.65 5.48
CA ALA A 126 -2.39 10.82 6.42
C ALA A 126 -1.96 11.52 7.73
N MET A 127 -0.76 11.19 8.25
CA MET A 127 -0.19 11.88 9.43
C MET A 127 0.07 13.38 9.18
N LEU A 128 0.25 13.79 7.92
CA LEU A 128 0.38 15.20 7.51
C LEU A 128 -0.95 15.83 7.04
N GLY A 129 -2.08 15.13 7.24
CA GLY A 129 -3.41 15.59 6.82
C GLY A 129 -3.69 15.45 5.31
N ILE A 130 -2.83 14.74 4.56
CA ILE A 130 -3.01 14.48 3.13
C ILE A 130 -3.82 13.19 2.96
N ASN A 131 -5.00 13.29 2.35
CA ASN A 131 -5.91 12.16 2.18
C ASN A 131 -5.52 11.29 0.97
N SER A 132 -5.89 10.01 1.02
CA SER A 132 -5.92 9.14 -0.15
C SER A 132 -7.35 8.97 -0.65
N PHE A 133 -7.52 8.92 -1.98
CA PHE A 133 -8.83 8.86 -2.64
C PHE A 133 -8.90 7.70 -3.63
N TYR A 134 -10.05 7.08 -3.71
CA TYR A 134 -10.43 6.16 -4.77
C TYR A 134 -11.19 6.91 -5.85
N THR A 135 -10.81 6.73 -7.12
CA THR A 135 -11.41 7.38 -8.30
C THR A 135 -12.09 6.31 -9.17
N PRO A 136 -13.42 6.12 -9.07
CA PRO A 136 -14.15 5.06 -9.77
C PRO A 136 -14.20 5.23 -11.29
N THR A 137 -14.14 6.46 -11.80
CA THR A 137 -14.18 6.77 -13.24
C THR A 137 -12.87 6.48 -13.95
N SER A 138 -11.77 6.52 -13.23
CA SER A 138 -10.46 6.06 -13.72
C SER A 138 -10.35 4.55 -13.58
N VAL A 139 -10.15 3.84 -14.69
CA VAL A 139 -10.13 2.36 -14.72
C VAL A 139 -8.81 1.85 -15.29
N ILE A 140 -8.23 0.90 -14.58
CA ILE A 140 -7.05 0.14 -15.01
C ILE A 140 -7.28 -1.35 -14.81
N PHE A 141 -6.52 -2.17 -15.53
CA PHE A 141 -6.57 -3.62 -15.46
C PHE A 141 -5.22 -4.18 -15.00
N HIS A 142 -5.25 -5.13 -14.08
CA HIS A 142 -4.05 -5.75 -13.53
C HIS A 142 -4.21 -7.27 -13.46
N PRO A 143 -3.16 -8.08 -13.66
CA PRO A 143 -3.24 -9.52 -13.48
C PRO A 143 -3.66 -9.90 -12.05
N ILE A 144 -4.52 -10.92 -11.91
CA ILE A 144 -4.95 -11.47 -10.61
C ILE A 144 -3.71 -11.94 -9.83
N GLU A 145 -2.80 -12.63 -10.53
CA GLU A 145 -1.49 -13.02 -10.05
C GLU A 145 -0.43 -12.15 -10.75
N GLY A 146 -0.06 -11.03 -10.13
CA GLY A 146 1.03 -10.20 -10.67
C GLY A 146 2.36 -10.95 -10.75
N TYR A 147 3.28 -10.43 -11.56
CA TYR A 147 4.64 -10.98 -11.75
C TYR A 147 5.45 -11.03 -10.45
N SER A 148 5.10 -10.22 -9.45
CA SER A 148 5.86 -10.12 -8.22
C SER A 148 5.63 -11.35 -7.31
N PHE A 149 6.64 -12.19 -7.25
CA PHE A 149 6.86 -13.18 -6.18
C PHE A 149 5.59 -13.91 -5.69
N LYS A 150 5.03 -14.81 -6.53
CA LYS A 150 3.99 -15.76 -6.10
C LYS A 150 4.35 -16.30 -4.70
N TRP A 151 3.43 -16.82 -3.95
CA TRP A 151 3.57 -17.39 -2.59
C TRP A 151 5.01 -17.86 -2.26
N SER A 152 5.94 -16.94 -2.03
CA SER A 152 7.35 -17.24 -1.77
C SER A 152 7.74 -16.86 -0.34
N LYS A 153 8.70 -17.56 0.23
CA LYS A 153 9.29 -17.21 1.53
C LYS A 153 9.79 -15.76 1.57
N PHE A 154 10.29 -15.25 0.43
CA PHE A 154 10.76 -13.87 0.31
C PHE A 154 9.62 -12.86 0.40
N LYS A 155 8.49 -13.09 -0.27
CA LYS A 155 7.29 -12.26 -0.14
C LYS A 155 6.81 -12.19 1.30
N PHE A 156 6.65 -13.35 1.94
CA PHE A 156 6.23 -13.43 3.34
C PHE A 156 7.22 -12.76 4.30
N TYR A 157 8.52 -12.88 4.02
CA TYR A 157 9.56 -12.17 4.77
C TYR A 157 9.37 -10.65 4.68
N LEU A 158 9.21 -10.09 3.47
CA LEU A 158 9.05 -8.66 3.28
C LEU A 158 7.74 -8.15 3.90
N MET A 159 6.62 -8.81 3.62
CA MET A 159 5.31 -8.40 4.15
C MET A 159 5.30 -8.31 5.66
N GLU A 160 5.79 -9.34 6.35
CA GLU A 160 5.79 -9.36 7.81
C GLU A 160 6.83 -8.38 8.41
N ARG A 161 8.02 -8.30 7.82
CA ARG A 161 9.03 -7.32 8.24
C ARG A 161 8.51 -5.89 8.11
N ASN A 162 7.91 -5.58 6.97
CA ASN A 162 7.43 -4.24 6.67
C ASN A 162 6.20 -3.87 7.51
N ARG A 163 5.31 -4.83 7.79
CA ARG A 163 4.21 -4.64 8.73
C ARG A 163 4.72 -4.22 10.12
N GLN A 164 5.67 -4.96 10.67
CA GLN A 164 6.27 -4.63 11.97
C GLN A 164 6.98 -3.26 11.93
N TYR A 165 7.69 -2.98 10.85
CA TYR A 165 8.35 -1.70 10.64
C TYR A 165 7.34 -0.54 10.64
N CYS A 166 6.24 -0.62 9.88
CA CYS A 166 5.22 0.43 9.84
C CYS A 166 4.60 0.68 11.23
N ILE A 167 4.29 -0.37 12.00
CA ILE A 167 3.79 -0.23 13.37
C ILE A 167 4.79 0.53 14.25
N LEU A 168 6.07 0.16 14.19
CA LEU A 168 7.12 0.75 15.02
C LEU A 168 7.45 2.20 14.64
N THR A 169 7.25 2.59 13.39
CA THR A 169 7.54 3.95 12.91
C THR A 169 6.36 4.89 12.98
N HIS A 170 5.12 4.37 12.86
CA HIS A 170 3.93 5.23 12.76
C HIS A 170 3.08 5.28 14.03
N PHE A 171 3.20 4.30 14.92
CA PHE A 171 2.53 4.41 16.21
C PHE A 171 3.28 5.37 17.15
N SER A 172 2.53 6.25 17.83
CA SER A 172 3.07 6.94 18.97
C SER A 172 3.49 5.95 20.08
N LYS A 173 4.44 6.30 20.89
CA LYS A 173 4.84 5.44 22.04
C LYS A 173 3.62 5.07 22.90
N SER A 174 2.73 6.02 23.18
CA SER A 174 1.50 5.76 23.94
C SER A 174 0.60 4.75 23.26
N THR A 175 0.34 4.91 21.95
CA THR A 175 -0.45 3.97 21.16
C THR A 175 0.19 2.58 21.16
N TYR A 176 1.50 2.51 20.92
CA TYR A 176 2.24 1.25 20.89
C TYR A 176 2.10 0.48 22.22
N PHE A 177 2.33 1.14 23.36
CA PHE A 177 2.21 0.49 24.66
C PHE A 177 0.78 0.09 25.02
N LYS A 178 -0.23 0.89 24.66
CA LYS A 178 -1.64 0.52 24.83
C LYS A 178 -2.03 -0.72 23.99
N MET A 179 -1.47 -0.81 22.79
CA MET A 179 -1.74 -1.92 21.87
C MET A 179 -0.86 -3.15 22.09
N LEU A 180 0.16 -3.04 22.93
CA LEU A 180 1.18 -4.08 23.10
C LEU A 180 0.61 -5.48 23.43
N PRO A 181 -0.37 -5.65 24.35
CA PRO A 181 -0.95 -6.97 24.61
C PRO A 181 -1.60 -7.58 23.36
N SER A 182 -2.36 -6.77 22.60
CA SER A 182 -2.99 -7.21 21.35
C SER A 182 -1.97 -7.48 20.24
N LEU A 183 -0.91 -6.67 20.15
CA LEU A 183 0.18 -6.87 19.18
C LEU A 183 0.93 -8.19 19.47
N ILE A 184 1.17 -8.55 20.73
CA ILE A 184 1.77 -9.83 21.12
C ILE A 184 0.86 -10.99 20.70
N LEU A 185 -0.45 -10.88 20.96
CA LEU A 185 -1.41 -11.92 20.58
C LEU A 185 -1.45 -12.12 19.06
N VAL A 186 -1.48 -11.02 18.31
CA VAL A 186 -1.46 -11.07 16.83
C VAL A 186 -0.13 -11.63 16.32
N ASP A 187 1.01 -11.26 16.92
CA ASP A 187 2.32 -11.79 16.53
C ASP A 187 2.42 -13.28 16.79
N PHE A 188 1.84 -13.75 17.88
CA PHE A 188 1.71 -15.20 18.18
C PHE A 188 0.84 -15.91 17.12
N ALA A 189 -0.35 -15.36 16.79
CA ALA A 189 -1.22 -15.92 15.76
C ALA A 189 -0.54 -15.96 14.38
N VAL A 190 0.17 -14.90 14.02
CA VAL A 190 1.00 -14.85 12.78
C VAL A 190 2.09 -15.91 12.83
N SER A 191 2.74 -16.11 13.98
CA SER A 191 3.79 -17.15 14.13
C SER A 191 3.23 -18.55 13.95
N LEU A 192 2.04 -18.84 14.48
CA LEU A 192 1.33 -20.12 14.24
C LEU A 192 0.97 -20.30 12.76
N PHE A 193 0.50 -19.25 12.09
CA PHE A 193 0.24 -19.30 10.66
C PHE A 193 1.52 -19.63 9.87
N TYR A 194 2.65 -18.97 10.18
CA TYR A 194 3.93 -19.25 9.52
C TYR A 194 4.42 -20.68 9.82
N LEU A 195 4.21 -21.18 11.05
CA LEU A 195 4.52 -22.57 11.41
C LEU A 195 3.70 -23.55 10.55
N LYS A 196 2.37 -23.34 10.48
CA LYS A 196 1.47 -24.17 9.66
C LYS A 196 1.86 -24.18 8.16
N LYS A 197 2.43 -23.08 7.67
CA LYS A 197 2.91 -22.95 6.28
C LYS A 197 4.35 -23.44 6.07
N GLY A 198 5.02 -23.99 7.06
CA GLY A 198 6.42 -24.40 6.98
C GLY A 198 7.42 -23.24 6.84
N MET A 199 7.04 -22.06 7.30
CA MET A 199 7.81 -20.82 7.13
C MET A 199 8.24 -20.17 8.46
N LEU A 200 8.26 -20.91 9.56
CA LEU A 200 8.63 -20.38 10.89
C LEU A 200 10.01 -19.70 10.88
N ILE A 201 10.99 -20.31 10.20
CA ILE A 201 12.34 -19.71 10.05
C ILE A 201 12.25 -18.34 9.36
N THR A 202 11.36 -18.19 8.40
CA THR A 202 11.12 -16.90 7.73
C THR A 202 10.60 -15.86 8.73
N LYS A 203 9.64 -16.23 9.59
CA LYS A 203 9.12 -15.35 10.64
C LYS A 203 10.23 -14.94 11.63
N LEU A 204 11.05 -15.87 12.07
CA LEU A 204 12.18 -15.58 12.97
C LEU A 204 13.19 -14.62 12.32
N LYS A 205 13.50 -14.83 11.03
CA LYS A 205 14.37 -13.91 10.27
C LYS A 205 13.81 -12.50 10.19
N THR A 206 12.49 -12.32 10.07
CA THR A 206 11.87 -10.98 10.07
C THR A 206 12.07 -10.28 11.41
N SER A 207 11.76 -10.96 12.52
CA SER A 207 11.92 -10.41 13.87
C SER A 207 13.38 -10.05 14.16
N LEU A 208 14.33 -10.91 13.79
CA LEU A 208 15.77 -10.63 13.93
C LEU A 208 16.20 -9.41 13.08
N ASN A 209 15.66 -9.26 11.87
CA ASN A 209 15.98 -8.11 11.02
C ASN A 209 15.48 -6.80 11.66
N ILE A 210 14.25 -6.79 12.19
CA ILE A 210 13.70 -5.62 12.91
C ILE A 210 14.58 -5.29 14.11
N LEU A 211 14.92 -6.27 14.95
CA LEU A 211 15.78 -6.06 16.13
C LEU A 211 17.15 -5.48 15.74
N LYS A 212 17.80 -6.02 14.71
CA LYS A 212 19.09 -5.49 14.20
C LYS A 212 19.01 -4.05 13.73
N ASN A 213 17.84 -3.61 13.25
CA ASN A 213 17.63 -2.27 12.70
C ASN A 213 16.92 -1.32 13.69
N MET A 214 16.63 -1.74 14.92
CA MET A 214 15.89 -0.92 15.91
C MET A 214 16.47 0.48 16.10
N LYS A 215 17.80 0.63 16.17
CA LYS A 215 18.45 1.95 16.27
C LYS A 215 18.18 2.89 15.10
N LYS A 216 17.95 2.34 13.89
CA LYS A 216 17.58 3.13 12.70
C LYS A 216 16.08 3.43 12.70
N ILE A 217 15.27 2.46 13.10
CA ILE A 217 13.81 2.55 13.16
C ILE A 217 13.38 3.60 14.20
N SER A 218 13.98 3.59 15.38
CA SER A 218 13.64 4.52 16.48
C SER A 218 14.03 5.98 16.23
N LYS A 219 14.78 6.28 15.15
CA LYS A 219 15.15 7.64 14.76
C LYS A 219 14.23 8.25 13.70
N LYS A 220 13.25 7.50 13.23
CA LYS A 220 12.24 7.92 12.27
C LYS A 220 10.95 8.34 12.95
#